data_12806a784d26515a062c5e20b9d5c6c3
#
_entry.id   12806a784d26515a062c5e20b9d5c6c3
#
_cell.length_a   1.000
_cell.length_b   1.000
_cell.length_c   1.000
_cell.angle_alpha   90.00
_cell.angle_beta   90.00
_cell.angle_gamma   90.00
#
_symmetry.space_group_name_H-M   'P 1'
#
loop_
_entity.id
_entity.type
_entity.pdbx_description
1 polymer ?
#
loop_
_entity_poly.entity_id
_entity_poly.type
_entity_poly.pdbx_seq_one_letter_code
_entity_poly.pdbx_strand_id
1 'polypeptide(L)'
;MYQVKGKWALITGAARGIGYLTAKFMAEQGCNLILHSRNLSHTEKVLAEVRSLGISAHAVAADLSDLSAVEAMLREIDSLGVDVDIVLNNAGLQIAYRTDYCATPAEDYEISFRVNTIAPAMICYHFLPKMISRGTGRILNTTSGIALDVCQAGYSASKAALDKITIDLGSKVEGTDVLINLTDPGWCRTDLGGSQAPNAPESAIPGIVTGVFVNDGKSGRYLGAQHFAGMTLEDAVKKAEAEFDSPYGK
;
A
#
# COMPACT_ATOMS: atom_id res chain seq x y z
N MET A 1 5.93 18.22 6.85
CA MET A 1 6.09 16.81 6.39
C MET A 1 6.33 15.89 7.58
N TYR A 2 5.70 14.73 7.58
CA TYR A 2 5.94 13.67 8.57
C TYR A 2 7.36 13.10 8.42
N GLN A 3 8.05 12.91 9.54
CA GLN A 3 9.44 12.46 9.55
C GLN A 3 9.49 10.93 9.62
N VAL A 4 10.13 10.30 8.64
CA VAL A 4 10.19 8.82 8.55
C VAL A 4 11.55 8.24 8.95
N LYS A 5 12.59 9.06 9.10
CA LYS A 5 13.94 8.60 9.44
C LYS A 5 13.93 7.83 10.77
N GLY A 6 14.41 6.59 10.73
CA GLY A 6 14.47 5.70 11.88
C GLY A 6 13.14 5.02 12.25
N LYS A 7 12.01 5.42 11.65
CA LYS A 7 10.72 4.75 11.82
C LYS A 7 10.66 3.44 11.03
N TRP A 8 9.76 2.54 11.41
CA TRP A 8 9.59 1.26 10.74
C TRP A 8 8.38 1.26 9.80
N ALA A 9 8.60 0.85 8.55
CA ALA A 9 7.55 0.67 7.55
C ALA A 9 7.40 -0.80 7.14
N LEU A 10 6.18 -1.35 7.23
CA LEU A 10 5.81 -2.59 6.59
C LEU A 10 5.39 -2.29 5.15
N ILE A 11 5.99 -2.97 4.18
CA ILE A 11 5.64 -2.87 2.76
C ILE A 11 5.25 -4.26 2.24
N THR A 12 3.99 -4.45 1.88
CA THR A 12 3.56 -5.71 1.28
C THR A 12 3.84 -5.73 -0.23
N GLY A 13 4.23 -6.90 -0.76
CA GLY A 13 4.59 -7.04 -2.18
C GLY A 13 5.87 -6.29 -2.56
N ALA A 14 6.86 -6.22 -1.66
CA ALA A 14 8.07 -5.42 -1.82
C ALA A 14 9.12 -5.99 -2.80
N ALA A 15 8.93 -7.20 -3.31
CA ALA A 15 9.95 -7.91 -4.08
C ALA A 15 10.14 -7.40 -5.52
N ARG A 16 9.14 -6.75 -6.12
CA ARG A 16 9.13 -6.30 -7.52
C ARG A 16 8.18 -5.15 -7.76
N GLY A 17 8.24 -4.58 -8.98
CA GLY A 17 7.32 -3.54 -9.44
C GLY A 17 7.27 -2.32 -8.53
N ILE A 18 6.07 -1.82 -8.29
CA ILE A 18 5.84 -0.63 -7.47
C ILE A 18 6.33 -0.82 -6.03
N GLY A 19 6.10 -2.00 -5.43
CA GLY A 19 6.56 -2.27 -4.06
C GLY A 19 8.08 -2.24 -3.90
N TYR A 20 8.82 -2.71 -4.90
CA TYR A 20 10.29 -2.62 -4.91
C TYR A 20 10.76 -1.16 -4.98
N LEU A 21 10.16 -0.36 -5.87
CA LEU A 21 10.49 1.06 -6.00
C LEU A 21 10.13 1.84 -4.71
N THR A 22 8.97 1.51 -4.13
CA THR A 22 8.54 2.04 -2.83
C THR A 22 9.55 1.73 -1.73
N ALA A 23 10.01 0.48 -1.64
CA ALA A 23 10.99 0.06 -0.64
C ALA A 23 12.31 0.83 -0.77
N LYS A 24 12.83 0.97 -1.99
CA LYS A 24 14.04 1.76 -2.24
C LYS A 24 13.87 3.21 -1.85
N PHE A 25 12.80 3.85 -2.30
CA PHE A 25 12.54 5.24 -1.99
C PHE A 25 12.41 5.48 -0.48
N MET A 26 11.67 4.64 0.24
CA MET A 26 11.52 4.77 1.71
C MET A 26 12.85 4.57 2.44
N ALA A 27 13.69 3.64 1.98
CA ALA A 27 15.04 3.44 2.52
C ALA A 27 15.95 4.66 2.30
N GLU A 28 15.88 5.30 1.12
CA GLU A 28 16.60 6.55 0.80
C GLU A 28 16.17 7.71 1.73
N GLN A 29 14.92 7.67 2.23
CA GLN A 29 14.44 8.63 3.24
C GLN A 29 14.89 8.24 4.68
N GLY A 30 15.67 7.17 4.84
CA GLY A 30 16.18 6.70 6.13
C GLY A 30 15.15 5.90 6.96
N CYS A 31 14.08 5.41 6.35
CA CYS A 31 13.09 4.56 7.01
C CYS A 31 13.60 3.12 7.13
N ASN A 32 13.44 2.49 8.28
CA ASN A 32 13.67 1.06 8.47
C ASN A 32 12.51 0.25 7.88
N LEU A 33 12.77 -0.94 7.34
CA LEU A 33 11.80 -1.65 6.52
C LEU A 33 11.52 -3.07 7.00
N ILE A 34 10.25 -3.47 6.93
CA ILE A 34 9.80 -4.86 6.96
C ILE A 34 9.24 -5.15 5.57
N LEU A 35 9.95 -6.00 4.83
CA LEU A 35 9.66 -6.29 3.43
C LEU A 35 8.91 -7.61 3.32
N HIS A 36 7.67 -7.56 2.86
CA HIS A 36 6.88 -8.77 2.67
C HIS A 36 6.84 -9.21 1.22
N SER A 37 6.91 -10.52 1.02
CA SER A 37 6.54 -11.22 -0.23
C SER A 37 5.99 -12.62 0.07
N ARG A 38 5.55 -13.36 -0.97
CA ARG A 38 5.06 -14.73 -0.80
C ARG A 38 6.11 -15.71 -0.31
N ASN A 39 7.38 -15.50 -0.69
CA ASN A 39 8.53 -16.32 -0.30
C ASN A 39 9.72 -15.44 0.07
N LEU A 40 10.46 -15.76 1.12
CA LEU A 40 11.60 -14.97 1.58
C LEU A 40 12.65 -14.75 0.48
N SER A 41 12.92 -15.75 -0.35
CA SER A 41 13.88 -15.66 -1.44
C SER A 41 13.57 -14.53 -2.44
N HIS A 42 12.31 -14.16 -2.60
CA HIS A 42 11.92 -13.07 -3.50
C HIS A 42 12.37 -11.69 -2.98
N THR A 43 12.62 -11.56 -1.68
CA THR A 43 13.03 -10.28 -1.07
C THR A 43 14.55 -10.14 -0.94
N GLU A 44 15.35 -11.17 -1.19
CA GLU A 44 16.81 -11.16 -0.97
C GLU A 44 17.51 -9.99 -1.67
N LYS A 45 17.16 -9.74 -2.93
CA LYS A 45 17.73 -8.64 -3.71
C LYS A 45 17.41 -7.27 -3.09
N VAL A 46 16.13 -6.98 -2.89
CA VAL A 46 15.70 -5.69 -2.34
C VAL A 46 16.19 -5.50 -0.91
N LEU A 47 16.24 -6.58 -0.11
CA LEU A 47 16.73 -6.55 1.26
C LEU A 47 18.24 -6.17 1.31
N ALA A 48 19.05 -6.76 0.43
CA ALA A 48 20.47 -6.41 0.33
C ALA A 48 20.67 -4.95 -0.12
N GLU A 49 19.92 -4.50 -1.13
CA GLU A 49 20.00 -3.14 -1.63
C GLU A 49 19.61 -2.09 -0.58
N VAL A 50 18.48 -2.27 0.12
CA VAL A 50 18.04 -1.28 1.14
C VAL A 50 18.96 -1.26 2.35
N ARG A 51 19.51 -2.41 2.77
CA ARG A 51 20.51 -2.47 3.85
C ARG A 51 21.80 -1.74 3.48
N SER A 52 22.18 -1.74 2.22
CA SER A 52 23.38 -1.00 1.76
C SER A 52 23.23 0.53 1.91
N LEU A 53 22.01 1.03 2.06
CA LEU A 53 21.72 2.44 2.36
C LEU A 53 21.85 2.77 3.86
N GLY A 54 22.22 1.80 4.71
CA GLY A 54 22.50 2.00 6.14
C GLY A 54 21.25 1.96 7.03
N ILE A 55 20.10 1.51 6.55
CA ILE A 55 18.89 1.29 7.34
C ILE A 55 18.81 -0.15 7.84
N SER A 56 18.03 -0.37 8.90
CA SER A 56 17.66 -1.72 9.35
C SER A 56 16.53 -2.27 8.50
N ALA A 57 16.61 -3.55 8.11
CA ALA A 57 15.55 -4.17 7.34
C ALA A 57 15.38 -5.65 7.70
N HIS A 58 14.13 -6.11 7.74
CA HIS A 58 13.71 -7.50 7.92
C HIS A 58 12.88 -7.94 6.71
N ALA A 59 12.84 -9.25 6.46
CA ALA A 59 11.95 -9.85 5.48
C ALA A 59 10.99 -10.80 6.17
N VAL A 60 9.73 -10.80 5.74
CA VAL A 60 8.68 -11.72 6.20
C VAL A 60 7.96 -12.31 4.99
N ALA A 61 7.38 -13.50 5.14
CA ALA A 61 6.70 -14.18 4.05
C ALA A 61 5.28 -14.61 4.44
N ALA A 62 4.33 -14.39 3.53
CA ALA A 62 2.98 -14.95 3.60
C ALA A 62 2.35 -15.00 2.20
N ASP A 63 1.57 -16.02 1.90
CA ASP A 63 0.61 -15.92 0.82
C ASP A 63 -0.62 -15.18 1.35
N LEU A 64 -0.91 -13.99 0.79
CA LEU A 64 -2.05 -13.17 1.26
C LEU A 64 -3.42 -13.78 0.92
N SER A 65 -3.48 -14.84 0.14
CA SER A 65 -4.70 -15.63 -0.07
C SER A 65 -4.97 -16.62 1.06
N ASP A 66 -3.95 -16.96 1.84
CA ASP A 66 -4.05 -17.77 3.07
C ASP A 66 -4.09 -16.84 4.29
N LEU A 67 -5.28 -16.63 4.83
CA LEU A 67 -5.47 -15.72 5.96
C LEU A 67 -4.78 -16.21 7.23
N SER A 68 -4.57 -17.51 7.40
CA SER A 68 -3.81 -18.06 8.52
C SER A 68 -2.30 -17.76 8.39
N ALA A 69 -1.78 -17.75 7.17
CA ALA A 69 -0.40 -17.28 6.90
C ALA A 69 -0.26 -15.78 7.17
N VAL A 70 -1.29 -14.96 6.86
CA VAL A 70 -1.31 -13.53 7.21
C VAL A 70 -1.24 -13.34 8.73
N GLU A 71 -2.05 -14.07 9.50
CA GLU A 71 -1.98 -14.02 10.98
C GLU A 71 -0.62 -14.43 11.52
N ALA A 72 -0.01 -15.49 10.95
CA ALA A 72 1.31 -15.95 11.36
C ALA A 72 2.37 -14.88 11.08
N MET A 73 2.34 -14.24 9.91
CA MET A 73 3.22 -13.13 9.54
C MET A 73 3.07 -11.95 10.52
N LEU A 74 1.85 -11.59 10.90
CA LEU A 74 1.63 -10.48 11.84
C LEU A 74 2.23 -10.80 13.22
N ARG A 75 2.10 -12.04 13.70
CA ARG A 75 2.77 -12.49 14.94
C ARG A 75 4.30 -12.47 14.82
N GLU A 76 4.84 -12.87 13.66
CA GLU A 76 6.28 -12.80 13.39
C GLU A 76 6.76 -11.34 13.45
N ILE A 77 6.03 -10.41 12.82
CA ILE A 77 6.37 -8.97 12.88
C ILE A 77 6.35 -8.46 14.32
N ASP A 78 5.35 -8.84 15.12
CA ASP A 78 5.30 -8.45 16.54
C ASP A 78 6.51 -8.97 17.33
N SER A 79 7.01 -10.17 16.99
CA SER A 79 8.19 -10.76 17.64
C SER A 79 9.51 -10.03 17.35
N LEU A 80 9.54 -9.18 16.32
CA LEU A 80 10.71 -8.34 16.04
C LEU A 80 10.94 -7.27 17.12
N GLY A 81 9.93 -6.98 17.95
CA GLY A 81 10.03 -6.01 19.05
C GLY A 81 10.20 -4.56 18.56
N VAL A 82 9.73 -4.24 17.36
CA VAL A 82 9.78 -2.90 16.78
C VAL A 82 8.37 -2.31 16.63
N ASP A 83 8.28 -1.00 16.79
CA ASP A 83 7.04 -0.29 16.52
C ASP A 83 6.87 -0.03 15.01
N VAL A 84 5.87 -0.65 14.39
CA VAL A 84 5.52 -0.36 13.00
C VAL A 84 4.75 0.97 12.96
N ASP A 85 5.39 2.00 12.44
CA ASP A 85 4.84 3.36 12.32
C ASP A 85 4.09 3.57 11.01
N ILE A 86 4.47 2.81 9.98
CA ILE A 86 3.99 2.99 8.61
C ILE A 86 3.60 1.63 8.04
N VAL A 87 2.43 1.55 7.42
CA VAL A 87 1.97 0.37 6.68
C VAL A 87 1.67 0.78 5.24
N LEU A 88 2.30 0.10 4.30
CA LEU A 88 2.07 0.26 2.86
C LEU A 88 1.51 -1.07 2.32
N ASN A 89 0.20 -1.20 2.29
CA ASN A 89 -0.50 -2.34 1.69
C ASN A 89 -0.45 -2.21 0.17
N ASN A 90 0.69 -2.57 -0.41
CA ASN A 90 0.96 -2.45 -1.84
C ASN A 90 0.71 -3.75 -2.60
N ALA A 91 0.81 -4.92 -1.96
CA ALA A 91 0.56 -6.19 -2.63
C ALA A 91 -0.85 -6.21 -3.26
N GLY A 92 -0.92 -6.76 -4.46
CA GLY A 92 -2.18 -6.92 -5.17
C GLY A 92 -2.13 -8.11 -6.13
N LEU A 93 -3.30 -8.62 -6.42
CA LEU A 93 -3.53 -9.68 -7.40
C LEU A 93 -4.57 -9.18 -8.41
N GLN A 94 -4.25 -9.32 -9.69
CA GLN A 94 -5.21 -9.14 -10.79
C GLN A 94 -5.51 -10.52 -11.39
N ILE A 95 -6.80 -10.80 -11.54
CA ILE A 95 -7.28 -12.05 -12.16
C ILE A 95 -7.05 -12.03 -13.67
N ALA A 96 -7.21 -13.18 -14.32
CA ALA A 96 -7.21 -13.26 -15.76
C ALA A 96 -8.38 -12.43 -16.37
N TYR A 97 -8.12 -11.80 -17.51
CA TYR A 97 -9.14 -11.05 -18.23
C TYR A 97 -10.24 -12.00 -18.77
N ARG A 98 -11.50 -11.75 -18.43
CA ARG A 98 -12.66 -12.58 -18.79
C ARG A 98 -13.45 -11.95 -19.92
N THR A 99 -13.15 -12.33 -21.17
CA THR A 99 -13.91 -11.83 -22.34
C THR A 99 -15.38 -12.24 -22.30
N ASP A 100 -15.69 -13.46 -21.84
CA ASP A 100 -17.04 -13.87 -21.47
C ASP A 100 -17.32 -13.51 -20.00
N TYR A 101 -17.65 -12.26 -19.76
CA TYR A 101 -17.89 -11.74 -18.42
C TYR A 101 -19.13 -12.36 -17.73
N CYS A 102 -20.10 -12.88 -18.51
CA CYS A 102 -21.27 -13.55 -17.96
C CYS A 102 -20.93 -14.91 -17.32
N ALA A 103 -19.77 -15.49 -17.69
CA ALA A 103 -19.26 -16.74 -17.13
C ALA A 103 -18.13 -16.53 -16.11
N THR A 104 -18.05 -15.34 -15.47
CA THR A 104 -17.03 -15.06 -14.44
C THR A 104 -17.22 -16.01 -13.25
N PRO A 105 -16.22 -16.84 -12.92
CA PRO A 105 -16.34 -17.82 -11.82
C PRO A 105 -16.27 -17.14 -10.47
N ALA A 106 -16.92 -17.71 -9.45
CA ALA A 106 -16.91 -17.20 -8.07
C ALA A 106 -15.49 -17.15 -7.48
N GLU A 107 -14.64 -18.06 -7.88
CA GLU A 107 -13.24 -18.15 -7.45
C GLU A 107 -12.43 -16.91 -7.79
N ASP A 108 -12.75 -16.21 -8.89
CA ASP A 108 -12.11 -14.94 -9.26
C ASP A 108 -12.41 -13.85 -8.22
N TYR A 109 -13.63 -13.82 -7.67
CA TYR A 109 -13.99 -12.93 -6.58
C TYR A 109 -13.32 -13.37 -5.27
N GLU A 110 -13.37 -14.65 -4.93
CA GLU A 110 -12.82 -15.17 -3.68
C GLU A 110 -11.34 -14.84 -3.56
N ILE A 111 -10.53 -15.16 -4.57
CA ILE A 111 -9.09 -14.89 -4.55
C ILE A 111 -8.79 -13.39 -4.56
N SER A 112 -9.53 -12.59 -5.34
CA SER A 112 -9.35 -11.15 -5.40
C SER A 112 -9.66 -10.50 -4.06
N PHE A 113 -10.76 -10.87 -3.42
CA PHE A 113 -11.12 -10.34 -2.09
C PHE A 113 -10.16 -10.77 -1.01
N ARG A 114 -9.69 -12.01 -0.99
CA ARG A 114 -8.69 -12.47 -0.01
C ARG A 114 -7.43 -11.62 -0.08
N VAL A 115 -6.85 -11.45 -1.29
CA VAL A 115 -5.56 -10.77 -1.47
C VAL A 115 -5.69 -9.24 -1.42
N ASN A 116 -6.70 -8.68 -2.09
CA ASN A 116 -6.79 -7.23 -2.30
C ASN A 116 -7.60 -6.50 -1.23
N THR A 117 -8.42 -7.22 -0.43
CA THR A 117 -9.34 -6.62 0.53
C THR A 117 -9.14 -7.15 1.93
N ILE A 118 -9.29 -8.48 2.13
CA ILE A 118 -9.33 -9.07 3.47
C ILE A 118 -7.94 -9.02 4.13
N ALA A 119 -6.89 -9.44 3.43
CA ALA A 119 -5.52 -9.38 3.97
C ALA A 119 -5.08 -7.95 4.31
N PRO A 120 -5.23 -6.93 3.43
CA PRO A 120 -4.99 -5.53 3.81
C PRO A 120 -5.83 -5.06 4.99
N ALA A 121 -7.11 -5.46 5.08
CA ALA A 121 -7.95 -5.12 6.23
C ALA A 121 -7.43 -5.73 7.53
N MET A 122 -7.03 -7.01 7.53
CA MET A 122 -6.42 -7.68 8.68
C MET A 122 -5.15 -6.93 9.14
N ILE A 123 -4.31 -6.53 8.21
CA ILE A 123 -3.09 -5.75 8.49
C ILE A 123 -3.46 -4.38 9.10
N CYS A 124 -4.45 -3.68 8.53
CA CYS A 124 -4.96 -2.42 9.08
C CYS A 124 -5.47 -2.60 10.52
N TYR A 125 -6.34 -3.60 10.77
CA TYR A 125 -6.89 -3.85 12.10
C TYR A 125 -5.85 -4.30 13.12
N HIS A 126 -4.72 -4.87 12.66
CA HIS A 126 -3.61 -5.24 13.54
C HIS A 126 -2.78 -4.03 13.99
N PHE A 127 -2.46 -3.11 13.08
CA PHE A 127 -1.56 -1.99 13.38
C PHE A 127 -2.30 -0.70 13.79
N LEU A 128 -3.48 -0.42 13.26
CA LEU A 128 -4.20 0.81 13.54
C LEU A 128 -4.47 1.04 15.04
N PRO A 129 -4.92 0.06 15.84
CA PRO A 129 -5.09 0.25 17.29
C PRO A 129 -3.77 0.60 18.00
N LYS A 130 -2.65 0.01 17.57
CA LYS A 130 -1.31 0.29 18.12
C LYS A 130 -0.89 1.73 17.78
N MET A 131 -1.13 2.18 16.55
CA MET A 131 -0.87 3.55 16.11
C MET A 131 -1.73 4.56 16.88
N ILE A 132 -3.03 4.29 17.05
CA ILE A 132 -3.94 5.13 17.84
C ILE A 132 -3.44 5.25 19.29
N SER A 133 -3.02 4.16 19.91
CA SER A 133 -2.48 4.15 21.28
C SER A 133 -1.20 4.99 21.40
N ARG A 134 -0.36 5.01 20.36
CA ARG A 134 0.86 5.84 20.32
C ARG A 134 0.58 7.30 19.90
N GLY A 135 -0.60 7.58 19.36
CA GLY A 135 -1.00 8.90 18.86
C GLY A 135 -0.38 9.28 17.52
N THR A 136 0.27 8.36 16.80
CA THR A 136 0.89 8.63 15.49
C THR A 136 0.97 7.37 14.65
N GLY A 137 0.81 7.50 13.32
CA GLY A 137 0.93 6.39 12.37
C GLY A 137 0.47 6.75 10.98
N ARG A 138 0.90 5.96 9.99
CA ARG A 138 0.52 6.14 8.58
C ARG A 138 0.15 4.80 7.95
N ILE A 139 -1.01 4.71 7.34
CA ILE A 139 -1.43 3.55 6.55
C ILE A 139 -1.79 4.02 5.14
N LEU A 140 -1.19 3.40 4.12
CA LEU A 140 -1.58 3.58 2.73
C LEU A 140 -2.05 2.24 2.16
N ASN A 141 -3.27 2.21 1.68
CA ASN A 141 -3.84 1.09 0.97
C ASN A 141 -3.78 1.35 -0.55
N THR A 142 -3.08 0.48 -1.28
CA THR A 142 -2.98 0.62 -2.73
C THR A 142 -4.26 0.13 -3.39
N THR A 143 -4.98 1.06 -3.99
CA THR A 143 -6.20 0.84 -4.76
C THR A 143 -5.94 0.86 -6.27
N SER A 144 -6.97 1.07 -7.05
CA SER A 144 -6.94 1.19 -8.51
C SER A 144 -8.08 2.08 -8.98
N GLY A 145 -7.77 2.95 -9.93
CA GLY A 145 -8.77 3.75 -10.65
C GLY A 145 -9.59 2.95 -11.68
N ILE A 146 -9.50 1.61 -11.68
CA ILE A 146 -10.27 0.77 -12.60
C ILE A 146 -11.77 1.01 -12.44
N ALA A 147 -12.43 1.33 -13.55
CA ALA A 147 -13.85 1.59 -13.60
C ALA A 147 -14.44 1.02 -14.89
N LEU A 148 -15.70 0.58 -14.84
CA LEU A 148 -16.46 0.10 -15.98
C LEU A 148 -15.79 -1.07 -16.75
N ASP A 149 -14.97 -1.88 -16.06
CA ASP A 149 -14.31 -3.04 -16.64
C ASP A 149 -14.87 -4.34 -16.03
N VAL A 150 -15.98 -4.79 -16.62
CA VAL A 150 -16.68 -6.02 -16.23
C VAL A 150 -15.83 -7.28 -16.44
N CYS A 151 -14.85 -7.23 -17.35
CA CYS A 151 -13.95 -8.35 -17.62
C CYS A 151 -12.91 -8.57 -16.51
N GLN A 152 -12.80 -7.61 -15.60
CA GLN A 152 -11.96 -7.64 -14.38
C GLN A 152 -12.80 -7.53 -13.09
N ALA A 153 -14.04 -8.05 -13.12
CA ALA A 153 -15.04 -7.79 -12.08
C ALA A 153 -14.57 -8.14 -10.65
N GLY A 154 -13.96 -9.30 -10.44
CA GLY A 154 -13.43 -9.70 -9.14
C GLY A 154 -12.34 -8.75 -8.63
N TYR A 155 -11.40 -8.34 -9.50
CA TYR A 155 -10.37 -7.37 -9.17
C TYR A 155 -10.97 -5.99 -8.84
N SER A 156 -11.78 -5.46 -9.75
CA SER A 156 -12.41 -4.14 -9.60
C SER A 156 -13.25 -4.05 -8.31
N ALA A 157 -14.11 -5.06 -8.08
CA ALA A 157 -14.93 -5.14 -6.87
C ALA A 157 -14.08 -5.19 -5.59
N SER A 158 -12.97 -5.97 -5.60
CA SER A 158 -12.10 -6.07 -4.43
C SER A 158 -11.38 -4.76 -4.10
N LYS A 159 -10.99 -3.98 -5.12
CA LYS A 159 -10.39 -2.65 -4.92
C LYS A 159 -11.41 -1.64 -4.40
N ALA A 160 -12.63 -1.63 -4.94
CA ALA A 160 -13.72 -0.80 -4.42
C ALA A 160 -14.07 -1.13 -2.95
N ALA A 161 -14.04 -2.41 -2.58
CA ALA A 161 -14.24 -2.83 -1.19
C ALA A 161 -13.10 -2.33 -0.27
N LEU A 162 -11.84 -2.35 -0.72
CA LEU A 162 -10.71 -1.80 0.02
C LEU A 162 -10.85 -0.28 0.19
N ASP A 163 -11.33 0.43 -0.83
CA ASP A 163 -11.60 1.86 -0.77
C ASP A 163 -12.61 2.18 0.33
N LYS A 164 -13.72 1.44 0.36
CA LYS A 164 -14.75 1.61 1.39
C LYS A 164 -14.21 1.39 2.79
N ILE A 165 -13.44 0.31 3.02
CA ILE A 165 -12.82 0.01 4.32
C ILE A 165 -11.87 1.14 4.73
N THR A 166 -11.04 1.62 3.81
CA THR A 166 -10.07 2.69 4.06
C THR A 166 -10.77 4.00 4.46
N ILE A 167 -11.81 4.36 3.74
CA ILE A 167 -12.62 5.55 4.04
C ILE A 167 -13.28 5.41 5.40
N ASP A 168 -13.91 4.26 5.71
CA ASP A 168 -14.58 4.04 6.99
C ASP A 168 -13.61 4.11 8.18
N LEU A 169 -12.43 3.49 8.07
CA LEU A 169 -11.40 3.56 9.10
C LEU A 169 -10.84 4.98 9.22
N GLY A 170 -10.62 5.67 8.10
CA GLY A 170 -10.16 7.05 8.07
C GLY A 170 -11.07 7.99 8.83
N SER A 171 -12.41 7.79 8.76
CA SER A 171 -13.38 8.61 9.48
C SER A 171 -13.22 8.58 11.01
N LYS A 172 -12.56 7.56 11.55
CA LYS A 172 -12.35 7.39 12.99
C LYS A 172 -11.08 8.06 13.50
N VAL A 173 -10.18 8.41 12.60
CA VAL A 173 -8.87 9.02 12.91
C VAL A 173 -8.69 10.40 12.29
N GLU A 174 -9.72 10.92 11.61
CA GLU A 174 -9.71 12.26 11.03
C GLU A 174 -9.38 13.32 12.08
N GLY A 175 -8.49 14.26 11.74
CA GLY A 175 -8.02 15.31 12.63
C GLY A 175 -6.98 14.90 13.66
N THR A 176 -6.45 13.65 13.57
CA THR A 176 -5.36 13.17 14.43
C THR A 176 -4.04 13.04 13.65
N ASP A 177 -2.94 12.66 14.30
CA ASP A 177 -1.68 12.30 13.62
C ASP A 177 -1.61 10.81 13.26
N VAL A 178 -2.73 10.10 13.26
CA VAL A 178 -2.87 8.77 12.67
C VAL A 178 -3.66 8.90 11.36
N LEU A 179 -3.00 8.68 10.22
CA LEU A 179 -3.64 8.86 8.91
C LEU A 179 -3.73 7.54 8.17
N ILE A 180 -4.89 7.28 7.58
CA ILE A 180 -5.11 6.17 6.67
C ILE A 180 -5.70 6.69 5.35
N ASN A 181 -4.99 6.45 4.24
CA ASN A 181 -5.36 6.97 2.93
C ASN A 181 -5.24 5.89 1.85
N LEU A 182 -5.87 6.15 0.71
CA LEU A 182 -5.75 5.38 -0.52
C LEU A 182 -4.63 5.96 -1.38
N THR A 183 -3.91 5.08 -2.06
CA THR A 183 -2.97 5.48 -3.11
C THR A 183 -3.15 4.59 -4.34
N ASP A 184 -2.98 5.15 -5.53
CA ASP A 184 -3.10 4.43 -6.79
C ASP A 184 -1.88 4.73 -7.66
N PRO A 185 -1.07 3.72 -8.04
CA PRO A 185 0.09 3.93 -8.90
C PRO A 185 -0.29 4.39 -10.32
N GLY A 186 -1.55 4.25 -10.72
CA GLY A 186 -1.99 4.28 -12.09
C GLY A 186 -1.63 2.97 -12.82
N TRP A 187 -2.01 2.85 -14.07
CA TRP A 187 -1.68 1.66 -14.88
C TRP A 187 -0.23 1.72 -15.34
N CYS A 188 0.64 0.98 -14.64
CA CYS A 188 2.09 0.97 -14.81
C CYS A 188 2.59 -0.33 -15.44
N ARG A 189 3.65 -0.26 -16.27
CA ARG A 189 4.33 -1.42 -16.89
C ARG A 189 5.09 -2.25 -15.85
N THR A 190 4.36 -3.13 -15.19
CA THR A 190 4.84 -4.11 -14.22
C THR A 190 4.34 -5.50 -14.64
N ASP A 191 4.78 -6.55 -13.94
CA ASP A 191 4.23 -7.90 -14.17
C ASP A 191 2.71 -7.96 -13.99
N LEU A 192 2.14 -7.12 -13.13
CA LEU A 192 0.71 -7.03 -12.90
C LEU A 192 0.02 -6.22 -14.01
N GLY A 193 0.56 -5.05 -14.36
CA GLY A 193 -0.07 -4.15 -15.33
C GLY A 193 0.19 -4.50 -16.79
N GLY A 194 1.17 -5.36 -17.07
CA GLY A 194 1.54 -5.78 -18.43
C GLY A 194 2.34 -4.74 -19.20
N SER A 195 2.86 -5.14 -20.36
CA SER A 195 3.72 -4.29 -21.20
C SER A 195 2.97 -3.16 -21.93
N GLN A 196 1.65 -3.25 -22.03
CA GLN A 196 0.81 -2.26 -22.73
C GLN A 196 0.41 -1.08 -21.83
N ALA A 197 0.76 -1.12 -20.54
CA ALA A 197 0.45 -0.03 -19.63
C ALA A 197 1.14 1.27 -20.07
N PRO A 198 0.46 2.43 -20.01
CA PRO A 198 1.00 3.70 -20.50
C PRO A 198 2.14 4.24 -19.63
N ASN A 199 2.10 3.97 -18.31
CA ASN A 199 3.01 4.60 -17.37
C ASN A 199 4.26 3.75 -17.11
N ALA A 200 5.43 4.39 -17.01
CA ALA A 200 6.62 3.75 -16.45
C ALA A 200 6.41 3.53 -14.94
N PRO A 201 6.87 2.42 -14.34
CA PRO A 201 6.72 2.20 -12.89
C PRO A 201 7.33 3.32 -12.06
N GLU A 202 8.44 3.90 -12.51
CA GLU A 202 9.16 5.00 -11.84
C GLU A 202 8.32 6.27 -11.76
N SER A 203 7.36 6.49 -12.69
CA SER A 203 6.48 7.66 -12.67
C SER A 203 5.54 7.69 -11.47
N ALA A 204 5.33 6.54 -10.82
CA ALA A 204 4.54 6.46 -9.59
C ALA A 204 5.26 7.04 -8.36
N ILE A 205 6.59 7.28 -8.45
CA ILE A 205 7.37 7.85 -7.35
C ILE A 205 7.54 9.36 -7.57
N PRO A 206 7.38 10.21 -6.53
CA PRO A 206 7.08 9.88 -5.13
C PRO A 206 5.59 9.71 -4.82
N GLY A 207 4.71 9.84 -5.79
CA GLY A 207 3.26 9.91 -5.60
C GLY A 207 2.67 8.77 -4.76
N ILE A 208 3.14 7.53 -5.00
CA ILE A 208 2.64 6.33 -4.30
C ILE A 208 2.88 6.38 -2.77
N VAL A 209 3.85 7.14 -2.31
CA VAL A 209 4.19 7.28 -0.89
C VAL A 209 3.86 8.66 -0.33
N THR A 210 3.39 9.59 -1.15
CA THR A 210 3.10 10.98 -0.73
C THR A 210 2.22 11.03 0.52
N GLY A 211 1.20 10.15 0.61
CA GLY A 211 0.33 10.05 1.77
C GLY A 211 1.01 9.62 3.08
N VAL A 212 2.22 9.08 3.05
CA VAL A 212 3.02 8.84 4.26
C VAL A 212 3.53 10.16 4.84
N PHE A 213 3.90 11.10 3.97
CA PHE A 213 4.62 12.31 4.37
C PHE A 213 3.72 13.51 4.67
N VAL A 214 2.42 13.44 4.34
CA VAL A 214 1.45 14.50 4.71
C VAL A 214 1.28 14.59 6.22
N ASN A 215 0.99 15.81 6.70
CA ASN A 215 0.87 16.08 8.14
C ASN A 215 -0.26 17.10 8.42
N ASP A 216 -1.39 16.95 7.77
CA ASP A 216 -2.53 17.86 7.82
C ASP A 216 -3.77 17.29 8.54
N GLY A 217 -3.65 16.09 9.11
CA GLY A 217 -4.74 15.43 9.85
C GLY A 217 -5.84 14.82 8.98
N LYS A 218 -5.74 14.93 7.64
CA LYS A 218 -6.79 14.44 6.72
C LYS A 218 -6.61 12.96 6.38
N SER A 219 -7.66 12.18 6.52
CA SER A 219 -7.71 10.73 6.24
C SER A 219 -8.75 10.37 5.18
N GLY A 220 -8.75 9.12 4.71
CA GLY A 220 -9.71 8.61 3.73
C GLY A 220 -9.53 9.15 2.31
N ARG A 221 -8.48 9.90 2.03
CA ARG A 221 -8.22 10.52 0.71
C ARG A 221 -7.78 9.50 -0.32
N TYR A 222 -8.14 9.75 -1.57
CA TYR A 222 -7.57 9.08 -2.73
C TYR A 222 -6.43 9.93 -3.32
N LEU A 223 -5.21 9.40 -3.28
CA LEU A 223 -4.00 10.05 -3.76
C LEU A 223 -3.47 9.28 -4.98
N GLY A 224 -3.90 9.67 -6.17
CA GLY A 224 -3.42 9.09 -7.43
C GLY A 224 -1.97 9.51 -7.69
N ALA A 225 -1.04 8.55 -7.74
CA ALA A 225 0.40 8.81 -7.84
C ALA A 225 0.77 9.61 -9.10
N GLN A 226 0.04 9.42 -10.20
CA GLN A 226 0.30 10.12 -11.46
C GLN A 226 0.05 11.64 -11.39
N HIS A 227 -0.72 12.12 -10.40
CA HIS A 227 -0.86 13.57 -10.15
C HIS A 227 0.44 14.22 -9.64
N PHE A 228 1.38 13.41 -9.19
CA PHE A 228 2.65 13.82 -8.60
C PHE A 228 3.87 13.40 -9.46
N ALA A 229 3.63 12.82 -10.64
CA ALA A 229 4.70 12.35 -11.51
C ALA A 229 5.71 13.46 -11.85
N GLY A 230 6.99 13.18 -11.68
CA GLY A 230 8.08 14.13 -11.94
C GLY A 230 8.26 15.22 -10.89
N MET A 231 7.48 15.24 -9.81
CA MET A 231 7.65 16.18 -8.71
C MET A 231 8.73 15.73 -7.72
N THR A 232 9.28 16.70 -6.98
CA THR A 232 10.01 16.37 -5.75
C THR A 232 9.04 15.87 -4.68
N LEU A 233 9.54 15.15 -3.67
CA LEU A 233 8.69 14.72 -2.55
C LEU A 233 8.05 15.92 -1.83
N GLU A 234 8.81 17.00 -1.64
CA GLU A 234 8.32 18.21 -0.97
C GLU A 234 7.17 18.87 -1.73
N ASP A 235 7.28 18.99 -3.05
CA ASP A 235 6.23 19.57 -3.88
C ASP A 235 5.00 18.67 -3.95
N ALA A 236 5.20 17.34 -4.01
CA ALA A 236 4.12 16.36 -3.98
C ALA A 236 3.32 16.44 -2.66
N VAL A 237 4.00 16.56 -1.52
CA VAL A 237 3.35 16.69 -0.22
C VAL A 237 2.58 18.02 -0.12
N LYS A 238 3.19 19.15 -0.52
CA LYS A 238 2.51 20.45 -0.55
C LYS A 238 1.24 20.41 -1.39
N LYS A 239 1.33 19.80 -2.58
CA LYS A 239 0.17 19.63 -3.46
C LYS A 239 -0.89 18.73 -2.84
N ALA A 240 -0.49 17.60 -2.22
CA ALA A 240 -1.44 16.69 -1.57
C ALA A 240 -2.21 17.36 -0.44
N GLU A 241 -1.53 18.15 0.40
CA GLU A 241 -2.15 18.87 1.51
C GLU A 241 -3.08 20.00 1.04
N ALA A 242 -2.75 20.64 -0.11
CA ALA A 242 -3.51 21.77 -0.64
C ALA A 242 -4.73 21.36 -1.50
N GLU A 243 -4.63 20.29 -2.29
CA GLU A 243 -5.59 19.98 -3.35
C GLU A 243 -6.43 18.72 -3.08
N PHE A 244 -6.04 17.85 -2.12
CA PHE A 244 -6.73 16.58 -1.86
C PHE A 244 -7.38 16.61 -0.48
N ASP A 245 -8.70 16.73 -0.45
CA ASP A 245 -9.48 16.74 0.78
C ASP A 245 -9.95 15.33 1.19
N SER A 246 -10.26 15.20 2.49
CA SER A 246 -10.91 13.99 2.98
C SER A 246 -12.37 13.92 2.49
N PRO A 247 -12.92 12.71 2.31
CA PRO A 247 -14.31 12.56 1.88
C PRO A 247 -15.33 12.96 2.96
N TYR A 248 -14.85 13.31 4.16
CA TYR A 248 -15.69 13.73 5.29
C TYR A 248 -15.84 15.25 5.38
N GLY A 249 -15.06 16.00 4.62
CA GLY A 249 -15.20 17.45 4.48
C GLY A 249 -16.57 17.80 3.91
N LYS A 250 -17.25 18.73 4.56
CA LYS A 250 -18.53 19.27 4.12
C LYS A 250 -18.36 20.23 2.98
#